data_eb618348d7e03aba5df05cbac95bd76d
#
_entry.id   eb618348d7e03aba5df05cbac95bd76d
#
_cell.length_a   1.000
_cell.length_b   1.000
_cell.length_c   1.000
_cell.angle_alpha   90.00
_cell.angle_beta   90.00
_cell.angle_gamma   90.00
#
_symmetry.space_group_name_H-M   'P 1'
#
loop_
_entity.id
_entity.type
_entity.pdbx_description
1 polymer ?
#
loop_
_entity_poly.entity_id
_entity_poly.type
_entity_poly.pdbx_seq_one_letter_code
_entity_poly.pdbx_strand_id
1 'polypeptide(L)'
;MGHESGPGDARCHVDKPFEHGRFTGGFGRDHVWRLAGGNRERFGFGGFYFSIFPLDYDYVADWLWDSDQIVFYDDPDHIGFYLAYNVRLGTYAHVTYLG
;
A
#
# COMPACT_ATOMS: atom_id res chain seq x y z
N MET A 1 -7.22 -12.08 5.80
CA MET A 1 -7.19 -10.75 5.24
C MET A 1 -8.57 -10.28 4.88
N GLY A 2 -8.83 -9.01 5.14
CA GLY A 2 -10.10 -8.44 4.71
C GLY A 2 -10.14 -8.05 3.24
N HIS A 3 -9.00 -7.96 2.60
CA HIS A 3 -8.95 -7.55 1.22
C HIS A 3 -9.28 -8.71 0.30
N GLU A 4 -10.26 -8.51 -0.56
CA GLU A 4 -10.73 -9.55 -1.46
C GLU A 4 -10.00 -9.48 -2.78
N SER A 5 -9.47 -10.61 -3.20
CA SER A 5 -8.74 -10.68 -4.46
C SER A 5 -9.67 -10.93 -5.63
N GLY A 6 -10.40 -12.02 -5.59
CA GLY A 6 -11.43 -12.33 -6.55
C GLY A 6 -11.13 -11.95 -8.00
N PRO A 7 -12.09 -11.34 -8.69
CA PRO A 7 -11.90 -10.99 -10.11
C PRO A 7 -10.76 -10.01 -10.38
N GLY A 8 -10.32 -9.30 -9.36
CA GLY A 8 -9.21 -8.36 -9.50
C GLY A 8 -7.86 -9.01 -9.57
N ASP A 9 -7.75 -10.28 -9.15
CA ASP A 9 -6.47 -10.96 -9.03
C ASP A 9 -5.67 -11.01 -10.32
N ALA A 10 -6.33 -11.39 -11.41
CA ALA A 10 -5.63 -11.55 -12.67
C ALA A 10 -5.04 -10.24 -13.19
N ARG A 11 -5.59 -9.10 -12.73
CA ARG A 11 -5.14 -7.79 -13.12
C ARG A 11 -4.21 -7.15 -12.10
N CYS A 12 -4.09 -7.77 -10.93
CA CYS A 12 -3.30 -7.25 -9.82
C CYS A 12 -1.88 -7.81 -9.95
N HIS A 13 -1.14 -7.31 -10.93
CA HIS A 13 0.24 -7.72 -11.13
C HIS A 13 1.07 -6.55 -11.65
N VAL A 14 2.38 -6.64 -11.47
CA VAL A 14 3.32 -5.67 -12.02
C VAL A 14 4.30 -6.43 -12.91
N ASP A 15 4.68 -5.77 -14.02
CA ASP A 15 5.57 -6.39 -14.99
C ASP A 15 7.00 -6.54 -14.44
N LYS A 16 7.41 -5.63 -13.59
CA LYS A 16 8.74 -5.63 -12.99
C LYS A 16 8.63 -5.56 -11.48
N PRO A 17 8.34 -6.71 -10.82
CA PRO A 17 8.24 -6.73 -9.36
C PRO A 17 9.52 -6.20 -8.72
N PHE A 18 9.34 -5.36 -7.71
CA PHE A 18 10.47 -4.80 -6.95
C PHE A 18 11.44 -3.98 -7.81
N GLU A 19 10.93 -3.35 -8.86
CA GLU A 19 11.74 -2.50 -9.73
C GLU A 19 12.51 -1.44 -8.95
N HIS A 20 11.91 -0.92 -7.88
CA HIS A 20 12.52 0.11 -7.03
C HIS A 20 13.04 -0.47 -5.72
N GLY A 21 13.29 -1.77 -5.67
CA GLY A 21 13.77 -2.44 -4.47
C GLY A 21 12.62 -2.90 -3.58
N ARG A 22 12.96 -3.27 -2.36
CA ARG A 22 11.99 -3.77 -1.37
C ARG A 22 11.89 -2.78 -0.22
N PHE A 23 10.69 -2.66 0.32
CA PHE A 23 10.47 -1.86 1.51
C PHE A 23 11.14 -2.54 2.72
N THR A 24 11.97 -1.80 3.41
CA THR A 24 12.72 -2.33 4.56
C THR A 24 12.36 -1.62 5.86
N GLY A 25 11.31 -0.80 5.86
CA GLY A 25 10.96 0.02 7.01
C GLY A 25 10.30 -0.75 8.13
N GLY A 26 9.62 -1.85 7.83
CA GLY A 26 8.97 -2.67 8.83
C GLY A 26 7.53 -2.99 8.49
N PHE A 27 7.10 -4.17 8.89
CA PHE A 27 5.78 -4.72 8.58
C PHE A 27 5.02 -5.05 9.86
N GLY A 28 3.69 -5.15 9.71
CA GLY A 28 2.84 -5.61 10.78
C GLY A 28 2.44 -4.49 11.71
N ARG A 29 1.50 -4.82 12.59
CA ARG A 29 0.86 -3.81 13.45
C ARG A 29 1.79 -3.19 14.49
N ASP A 30 2.97 -3.72 14.67
CA ASP A 30 3.98 -3.12 15.55
C ASP A 30 4.73 -1.98 14.86
N HIS A 31 4.51 -1.79 13.56
CA HIS A 31 5.17 -0.76 12.77
C HIS A 31 4.12 0.13 12.12
N VAL A 32 3.57 1.06 12.89
CA VAL A 32 2.57 2.01 12.40
C VAL A 32 3.30 3.23 11.85
N TRP A 33 2.98 3.57 10.61
CA TRP A 33 3.60 4.71 9.94
C TRP A 33 2.56 5.80 9.71
N ARG A 34 2.93 7.04 10.02
CA ARG A 34 2.06 8.18 9.75
C ARG A 34 2.41 8.76 8.39
N LEU A 35 1.40 8.89 7.53
CA LEU A 35 1.59 9.47 6.22
C LEU A 35 2.02 10.92 6.33
N ALA A 36 2.94 11.34 5.46
CA ALA A 36 3.59 12.65 5.50
C ALA A 36 3.31 13.44 4.21
N GLY A 37 2.18 13.20 3.58
CA GLY A 37 1.78 13.94 2.40
C GLY A 37 1.75 13.09 1.16
N GLY A 38 1.29 13.68 0.07
CA GLY A 38 1.19 13.02 -1.21
C GLY A 38 -0.24 12.81 -1.66
N ASN A 39 -0.44 11.79 -2.48
CA ASN A 39 -1.74 11.42 -3.00
C ASN A 39 -1.73 9.93 -3.35
N ARG A 40 -2.80 9.43 -3.95
CA ARG A 40 -2.91 8.00 -4.28
C ARG A 40 -1.84 7.53 -5.26
N GLU A 41 -1.31 8.43 -6.06
CA GLU A 41 -0.29 8.07 -7.06
C GLU A 41 1.11 8.04 -6.44
N ARG A 42 1.33 8.83 -5.41
CA ARG A 42 2.59 8.84 -4.68
C ARG A 42 2.38 9.39 -3.28
N PHE A 43 2.57 8.55 -2.30
CA PHE A 43 2.48 8.94 -0.89
C PHE A 43 3.63 8.32 -0.13
N GLY A 44 3.92 8.83 1.06
CA GLY A 44 5.04 8.28 1.78
C GLY A 44 5.20 8.82 3.19
N PHE A 45 6.31 8.41 3.77
CA PHE A 45 6.74 8.78 5.11
C PHE A 45 8.23 8.48 5.22
N GLY A 46 8.97 9.28 5.97
CA GLY A 46 10.36 8.98 6.31
C GLY A 46 11.28 8.64 5.13
N GLY A 47 10.99 9.17 3.94
CA GLY A 47 11.78 8.89 2.77
C GLY A 47 11.38 7.64 1.99
N PHE A 48 10.36 6.92 2.44
CA PHE A 48 9.80 5.77 1.70
C PHE A 48 8.55 6.23 0.96
N TYR A 49 8.43 5.83 -0.31
CA TYR A 49 7.31 6.25 -1.15
C TYR A 49 6.62 5.04 -1.77
N PHE A 50 5.31 5.16 -1.94
CA PHE A 50 4.45 4.10 -2.46
C PHE A 50 3.42 4.70 -3.41
N SER A 51 2.84 3.82 -4.24
CA SER A 51 1.72 4.17 -5.11
C SER A 51 0.59 3.17 -4.89
N ILE A 52 -0.64 3.67 -4.84
CA ILE A 52 -1.81 2.80 -4.78
C ILE A 52 -2.02 2.15 -6.14
N PHE A 53 -2.30 0.85 -6.16
CA PHE A 53 -2.67 0.17 -7.37
C PHE A 53 -3.99 0.76 -7.90
N PRO A 54 -4.07 1.16 -9.19
CA PRO A 54 -5.22 1.90 -9.69
C PRO A 54 -6.58 1.24 -9.48
N LEU A 55 -6.65 -0.08 -9.52
CA LEU A 55 -7.91 -0.77 -9.29
C LEU A 55 -8.42 -0.62 -7.85
N ASP A 56 -7.55 -0.18 -6.94
CA ASP A 56 -7.90 0.02 -5.53
C ASP A 56 -8.16 1.49 -5.19
N TYR A 57 -8.21 2.39 -6.16
CA TYR A 57 -8.39 3.80 -5.87
C TYR A 57 -9.66 4.09 -5.08
N ASP A 58 -10.72 3.31 -5.28
CA ASP A 58 -11.96 3.51 -4.54
C ASP A 58 -11.80 3.21 -3.05
N TYR A 59 -10.89 2.33 -2.70
CA TYR A 59 -10.65 1.97 -1.30
C TYR A 59 -9.92 3.06 -0.52
N VAL A 60 -9.30 4.00 -1.23
CA VAL A 60 -8.50 5.04 -0.60
C VAL A 60 -9.10 6.43 -0.77
N ALA A 61 -10.36 6.51 -1.21
CA ALA A 61 -11.03 7.79 -1.47
C ALA A 61 -11.05 8.69 -0.23
N ASP A 62 -11.16 8.09 0.97
CA ASP A 62 -11.25 8.84 2.22
C ASP A 62 -9.95 8.91 3.01
N TRP A 63 -8.84 8.47 2.41
CA TRP A 63 -7.55 8.52 3.10
C TRP A 63 -7.08 9.97 3.25
N LEU A 64 -6.50 10.26 4.41
CA LEU A 64 -5.90 11.56 4.70
C LEU A 64 -4.39 11.41 4.53
N TRP A 65 -3.89 11.87 3.41
CA TRP A 65 -2.53 11.58 2.96
C TRP A 65 -1.43 12.23 3.81
N ASP A 66 -1.79 13.17 4.67
CA ASP A 66 -0.84 13.89 5.51
C ASP A 66 -0.97 13.58 7.00
N SER A 67 -1.84 12.63 7.35
CA SER A 67 -2.08 12.36 8.78
C SER A 67 -2.49 10.92 9.09
N ASP A 68 -3.05 10.16 8.16
CA ASP A 68 -3.49 8.81 8.46
C ASP A 68 -2.34 7.89 8.82
N GLN A 69 -2.64 6.92 9.67
CA GLN A 69 -1.68 5.90 10.10
C GLN A 69 -1.88 4.65 9.28
N ILE A 70 -0.79 4.11 8.77
CA ILE A 70 -0.80 2.97 7.86
C ILE A 70 0.11 1.87 8.42
N VAL A 71 -0.32 0.63 8.23
CA VAL A 71 0.48 -0.55 8.53
C VAL A 71 0.65 -1.33 7.23
N PHE A 72 1.87 -1.77 6.96
CA PHE A 72 2.17 -2.53 5.75
C PHE A 72 2.27 -4.01 6.04
N TYR A 73 1.77 -4.80 5.10
CA TYR A 73 1.91 -6.26 5.12
C TYR A 73 2.45 -6.71 3.79
N ASP A 74 3.23 -7.78 3.82
CA ASP A 74 3.64 -8.43 2.58
C ASP A 74 2.43 -9.06 1.90
N ASP A 75 2.46 -9.13 0.58
CA ASP A 75 1.38 -9.75 -0.17
C ASP A 75 1.94 -10.92 -0.98
N PRO A 76 2.01 -12.11 -0.40
CA PRO A 76 2.62 -13.25 -1.06
C PRO A 76 1.84 -13.75 -2.27
N ASP A 77 0.56 -13.38 -2.38
CA ASP A 77 -0.28 -13.79 -3.50
C ASP A 77 -0.10 -12.90 -4.73
N HIS A 78 0.53 -11.74 -4.56
CA HIS A 78 0.71 -10.76 -5.64
C HIS A 78 2.13 -10.21 -5.59
N ILE A 79 3.02 -10.84 -6.33
CA ILE A 79 4.45 -10.50 -6.33
C ILE A 79 4.65 -9.05 -6.74
N GLY A 80 5.42 -8.31 -5.94
CA GLY A 80 5.71 -6.90 -6.18
C GLY A 80 4.75 -5.95 -5.49
N PHE A 81 3.71 -6.46 -4.84
CA PHE A 81 2.78 -5.65 -4.07
C PHE A 81 2.97 -5.81 -2.58
N TYR A 82 2.56 -4.78 -1.87
CA TYR A 82 2.35 -4.83 -0.43
C TYR A 82 0.89 -4.47 -0.16
N LEU A 83 0.40 -4.82 1.02
CA LEU A 83 -0.92 -4.41 1.47
C LEU A 83 -0.75 -3.29 2.47
N ALA A 84 -1.41 -2.17 2.22
CA ALA A 84 -1.42 -1.04 3.13
C ALA A 84 -2.76 -0.99 3.85
N TYR A 85 -2.71 -1.12 5.18
CA TYR A 85 -3.89 -1.09 6.03
C TYR A 85 -4.03 0.30 6.66
N ASN A 86 -5.16 0.94 6.42
CA ASN A 86 -5.45 2.23 7.04
C ASN A 86 -6.09 1.98 8.41
N VAL A 87 -5.38 2.38 9.47
CA VAL A 87 -5.81 2.11 10.84
C VAL A 87 -7.12 2.81 11.18
N ARG A 88 -7.27 4.05 10.73
CA ARG A 88 -8.48 4.84 11.02
C ARG A 88 -9.72 4.25 10.35
N LEU A 89 -9.57 3.80 9.11
CA LEU A 89 -10.70 3.36 8.30
C LEU A 89 -10.92 1.86 8.31
N GLY A 90 -9.91 1.08 8.69
CA GLY A 90 -10.01 -0.37 8.68
C GLY A 90 -10.03 -0.96 7.27
N THR A 91 -9.48 -0.26 6.30
CA THR A 91 -9.48 -0.71 4.91
C THR A 91 -8.07 -1.03 4.45
N TYR A 92 -7.97 -1.90 3.45
CA TYR A 92 -6.70 -2.30 2.83
C TYR A 92 -6.65 -1.81 1.38
N ALA A 93 -5.44 -1.61 0.90
CA ALA A 93 -5.21 -1.34 -0.52
C ALA A 93 -3.91 -1.99 -0.96
N HIS A 94 -3.87 -2.45 -2.21
CA HIS A 94 -2.62 -2.90 -2.81
C HIS A 94 -1.77 -1.71 -3.16
N VAL A 95 -0.48 -1.77 -2.82
CA VAL A 95 0.46 -0.69 -3.11
C VAL A 95 1.75 -1.26 -3.69
N THR A 96 2.44 -0.43 -4.45
CA THR A 96 3.76 -0.74 -4.95
C THR A 96 4.76 0.23 -4.32
N TYR A 97 5.96 -0.27 -4.07
CA TYR A 97 7.03 0.53 -3.48
C TYR A 97 7.76 1.30 -4.57
N LEU A 98 7.94 2.60 -4.36
CA LEU A 98 8.59 3.47 -5.34
C LEU A 98 10.05 3.81 -4.98
N GLY A 99 10.48 3.42 -3.82
CA GLY A 99 11.85 3.71 -3.38
C GLY A 99 12.00 4.90 -2.48
#